data_101ee933055b592914c38a16f5879ec8
#
_entry.id   101ee933055b592914c38a16f5879ec8
#
_cell.length_a   1.000
_cell.length_b   1.000
_cell.length_c   1.000
_cell.angle_alpha   90.00
_cell.angle_beta   90.00
_cell.angle_gamma   90.00
#
_symmetry.space_group_name_H-M   'P 1'
#
loop_
_entity.id
_entity.type
_entity.pdbx_description
1 polymer ?
#
loop_
_entity_poly.entity_id
_entity_poly.type
_entity_poly.pdbx_seq_one_letter_code
_entity_poly.pdbx_strand_id
1 'polypeptide(L)'
;VEKPQIPLSGEMDMTYFKVYLSDIGLLRCRAGLSPETILSGDPLFVRFKGALSENYALNEMIAQGLTCSFWRSGNTAEIDLLLEAKGRIIPVEIKSADNTRAKSFKEFCRRYQPSLGIKTSLKNIGQFDCEGCRALTLPLYLLWNWQQYCG
;
A
#
# COMPACT_ATOMS: atom_id res chain seq x y z
N VAL A 1 -6.73 4.40 11.17
CA VAL A 1 -7.24 5.78 11.02
C VAL A 1 -8.58 5.75 10.31
N GLU A 2 -9.60 6.36 10.87
CA GLU A 2 -10.92 6.50 10.23
C GLU A 2 -11.07 7.84 9.53
N LYS A 3 -10.56 8.91 10.14
CA LYS A 3 -10.60 10.29 9.60
C LYS A 3 -9.17 10.78 9.42
N PRO A 4 -8.57 10.61 8.24
CA PRO A 4 -7.18 10.96 8.03
C PRO A 4 -6.99 12.50 8.08
N GLN A 5 -6.26 12.96 9.08
CA GLN A 5 -5.85 14.35 9.29
C GLN A 5 -4.37 14.39 9.69
N ILE A 6 -3.74 15.53 9.45
CA ILE A 6 -2.33 15.73 9.85
C ILE A 6 -2.28 16.34 11.24
N PRO A 7 -1.47 15.80 12.17
CA PRO A 7 -0.60 14.63 12.01
C PRO A 7 -1.38 13.31 12.09
N LEU A 8 -1.05 12.35 11.20
CA LEU A 8 -1.69 11.02 11.20
C LEU A 8 -1.56 10.29 12.54
N SER A 9 -0.48 10.55 13.28
CA SER A 9 -0.25 9.96 14.60
C SER A 9 -1.32 10.33 15.63
N GLY A 10 -1.94 11.50 15.50
CA GLY A 10 -3.04 11.95 16.38
C GLY A 10 -4.38 11.26 16.11
N GLU A 11 -4.52 10.67 14.93
CA GLU A 11 -5.76 10.03 14.47
C GLU A 11 -5.71 8.49 14.52
N MET A 12 -4.64 7.93 15.11
CA MET A 12 -4.47 6.49 15.21
C MET A 12 -5.40 5.90 16.27
N ASP A 13 -6.25 4.98 15.88
CA ASP A 13 -7.00 4.13 16.79
C ASP A 13 -6.16 2.89 17.12
N MET A 14 -5.64 2.83 18.33
CA MET A 14 -4.77 1.76 18.81
C MET A 14 -5.50 0.43 19.04
N THR A 15 -6.82 0.40 18.93
CA THR A 15 -7.59 -0.85 19.02
C THR A 15 -7.52 -1.67 17.71
N TYR A 16 -7.15 -1.03 16.62
CA TYR A 16 -6.96 -1.66 15.31
C TYR A 16 -5.51 -1.54 14.87
N PHE A 17 -4.85 -2.65 14.73
CA PHE A 17 -3.47 -2.70 14.27
C PHE A 17 -3.24 -3.87 13.31
N LYS A 18 -2.25 -3.72 12.44
CA LYS A 18 -1.73 -4.76 11.57
C LYS A 18 -0.33 -5.15 12.05
N VAL A 19 0.01 -6.43 11.96
CA VAL A 19 1.33 -6.94 12.34
C VAL A 19 2.09 -7.36 11.10
N TYR A 20 3.30 -6.85 10.97
CA TYR A 20 4.20 -7.14 9.85
C TYR A 20 5.54 -7.64 10.38
N LEU A 21 6.23 -8.42 9.57
CA LEU A 21 7.60 -8.81 9.87
C LEU A 21 8.57 -7.76 9.31
N SER A 22 9.67 -7.54 10.02
CA SER A 22 10.71 -6.60 9.61
C SER A 22 11.44 -7.01 8.33
N ASP A 23 11.29 -8.26 7.92
CA ASP A 23 11.90 -8.81 6.73
C ASP A 23 10.95 -9.76 6.00
N ILE A 24 10.83 -9.59 4.68
CA ILE A 24 9.94 -10.39 3.84
C ILE A 24 10.42 -11.83 3.68
N GLY A 25 11.74 -12.07 3.79
CA GLY A 25 12.29 -13.42 3.77
C GLY A 25 11.85 -14.22 4.99
N LEU A 26 11.78 -13.57 6.17
CA LEU A 26 11.24 -14.20 7.38
C LEU A 26 9.75 -14.53 7.20
N LEU A 27 8.97 -13.61 6.63
CA LEU A 27 7.56 -13.87 6.34
C LEU A 27 7.39 -15.06 5.40
N ARG A 28 8.20 -15.12 4.35
CA ARG A 28 8.23 -16.22 3.39
C ARG A 28 8.55 -17.55 4.07
N CYS A 29 9.57 -17.58 4.91
CA CYS A 29 9.96 -18.78 5.66
C CYS A 29 8.84 -19.26 6.58
N ARG A 30 8.22 -18.37 7.33
CA ARG A 30 7.09 -18.71 8.20
C ARG A 30 5.86 -19.19 7.45
N ALA A 31 5.64 -18.71 6.23
CA ALA A 31 4.56 -19.15 5.35
C ALA A 31 4.88 -20.48 4.62
N GLY A 32 6.07 -21.05 4.80
CA GLY A 32 6.47 -22.28 4.12
C GLY A 32 6.66 -22.13 2.61
N LEU A 33 6.94 -20.92 2.13
CA LEU A 33 7.10 -20.63 0.71
C LEU A 33 8.55 -20.86 0.28
N SER A 34 8.81 -22.00 -0.36
CA SER A 34 10.11 -22.26 -0.98
C SER A 34 10.30 -21.43 -2.26
N PRO A 35 11.54 -21.26 -2.76
CA PRO A 35 11.78 -20.64 -4.07
C PRO A 35 11.01 -21.33 -5.19
N GLU A 36 10.92 -22.65 -5.16
CA GLU A 36 10.21 -23.45 -6.16
C GLU A 36 8.71 -23.15 -6.15
N THR A 37 8.10 -23.04 -4.95
CA THR A 37 6.69 -22.66 -4.76
C THR A 37 6.39 -21.30 -5.37
N ILE A 38 7.31 -20.35 -5.23
CA ILE A 38 7.17 -18.99 -5.78
C ILE A 38 7.27 -19.02 -7.32
N LEU A 39 8.26 -19.72 -7.84
CA LEU A 39 8.53 -19.78 -9.30
C LEU A 39 7.47 -20.58 -10.06
N SER A 40 6.94 -21.63 -9.44
CA SER A 40 5.89 -22.46 -10.06
C SER A 40 4.51 -21.81 -10.08
N GLY A 41 4.31 -20.72 -9.33
CA GLY A 41 2.99 -20.11 -9.19
C GLY A 41 1.99 -20.97 -8.39
N ASP A 42 2.51 -21.78 -7.48
CA ASP A 42 1.72 -22.65 -6.61
C ASP A 42 0.55 -21.89 -5.94
N PRO A 43 -0.64 -22.54 -5.76
CA PRO A 43 -1.78 -21.93 -5.08
C PRO A 43 -1.45 -21.36 -3.69
N LEU A 44 -0.49 -21.95 -2.97
CA LEU A 44 -0.02 -21.43 -1.68
C LEU A 44 0.62 -20.05 -1.86
N PHE A 45 1.50 -19.87 -2.87
CA PHE A 45 2.08 -18.56 -3.17
C PHE A 45 1.03 -17.55 -3.57
N VAL A 46 0.06 -17.94 -4.42
CA VAL A 46 -1.02 -17.04 -4.85
C VAL A 46 -1.81 -16.48 -3.65
N ARG A 47 -2.06 -17.31 -2.63
CA ARG A 47 -2.75 -16.89 -1.39
C ARG A 47 -1.94 -15.88 -0.58
N PHE A 48 -0.62 -16.05 -0.50
CA PHE A 48 0.26 -15.19 0.30
C PHE A 48 0.82 -13.99 -0.44
N LYS A 49 0.72 -13.96 -1.77
CA LYS A 49 1.29 -12.89 -2.61
C LYS A 49 0.85 -11.49 -2.17
N GLY A 50 -0.41 -11.31 -1.80
CA GLY A 50 -0.94 -10.04 -1.29
C GLY A 50 -0.24 -9.61 -0.01
N ALA A 51 -0.18 -10.50 0.99
CA ALA A 51 0.46 -10.24 2.27
C ALA A 51 1.98 -9.95 2.12
N LEU A 52 2.67 -10.69 1.24
CA LEU A 52 4.08 -10.45 0.93
C LEU A 52 4.28 -9.07 0.33
N SER A 53 3.42 -8.67 -0.63
CA SER A 53 3.51 -7.37 -1.29
C SER A 53 3.23 -6.22 -0.32
N GLU A 54 2.24 -6.36 0.55
CA GLU A 54 1.89 -5.36 1.57
C GLU A 54 3.02 -5.22 2.60
N ASN A 55 3.56 -6.34 3.09
CA ASN A 55 4.70 -6.32 4.02
C ASN A 55 5.94 -5.67 3.39
N TYR A 56 6.25 -6.01 2.13
CA TYR A 56 7.36 -5.39 1.40
C TYR A 56 7.17 -3.88 1.28
N ALA A 57 5.99 -3.45 0.84
CA ALA A 57 5.69 -2.02 0.68
C ALA A 57 5.85 -1.25 1.99
N LEU A 58 5.33 -1.79 3.10
CA LEU A 58 5.48 -1.16 4.41
C LEU A 58 6.95 -1.05 4.81
N ASN A 59 7.74 -2.13 4.65
CA ASN A 59 9.17 -2.11 4.99
C ASN A 59 9.93 -1.06 4.18
N GLU A 60 9.64 -0.92 2.87
CA GLU A 60 10.24 0.12 2.03
C GLU A 60 9.91 1.54 2.51
N MET A 61 8.68 1.78 2.93
CA MET A 61 8.27 3.10 3.44
C MET A 61 8.90 3.42 4.80
N ILE A 62 8.96 2.44 5.70
CA ILE A 62 9.61 2.59 7.00
C ILE A 62 11.12 2.82 6.84
N ALA A 63 11.78 2.12 5.92
CA ALA A 63 13.19 2.31 5.63
C ALA A 63 13.52 3.74 5.14
N GLN A 64 12.54 4.42 4.54
CA GLN A 64 12.65 5.83 4.14
C GLN A 64 12.32 6.81 5.29
N GLY A 65 12.06 6.32 6.51
CA GLY A 65 11.71 7.14 7.67
C GLY A 65 10.29 7.70 7.64
N LEU A 66 9.40 7.10 6.84
CA LEU A 66 8.02 7.56 6.74
C LEU A 66 7.14 6.97 7.83
N THR A 67 6.25 7.79 8.38
CA THR A 67 5.18 7.32 9.26
C THR A 67 4.07 6.72 8.41
N CYS A 68 3.73 5.46 8.71
CA CYS A 68 2.72 4.70 8.00
C CYS A 68 1.54 4.39 8.92
N SER A 69 0.35 4.53 8.39
CA SER A 69 -0.88 4.03 8.98
C SER A 69 -1.72 3.37 7.88
N PHE A 70 -2.91 2.88 8.22
CA PHE A 70 -3.89 2.41 7.24
C PHE A 70 -5.24 3.08 7.48
N TRP A 71 -6.06 3.16 6.45
CA TRP A 71 -7.40 3.73 6.58
C TRP A 71 -8.46 2.65 6.49
N ARG A 72 -9.49 2.81 7.32
CA ARG A 72 -10.71 2.01 7.24
C ARG A 72 -11.93 2.91 7.29
N SER A 73 -12.93 2.57 6.47
CA SER A 73 -14.26 3.15 6.53
C SER A 73 -15.24 2.11 7.04
N GLY A 74 -15.37 2.01 8.37
CA GLY A 74 -16.14 0.95 8.99
C GLY A 74 -15.68 -0.43 8.49
N ASN A 75 -16.62 -1.24 7.97
CA ASN A 75 -16.32 -2.60 7.49
C ASN A 75 -16.25 -2.72 5.95
N THR A 76 -16.29 -1.60 5.22
CA THR A 76 -16.56 -1.65 3.78
C THR A 76 -15.39 -1.27 2.88
N ALA A 77 -14.49 -0.42 3.31
CA ALA A 77 -13.36 0.04 2.52
C ALA A 77 -12.09 0.17 3.37
N GLU A 78 -10.97 -0.17 2.78
CA GLU A 78 -9.64 -0.08 3.41
C GLU A 78 -8.61 0.37 2.39
N ILE A 79 -7.68 1.24 2.82
CA ILE A 79 -6.44 1.59 2.11
C ILE A 79 -5.29 0.94 2.86
N ASP A 80 -4.45 0.23 2.13
CA ASP A 80 -3.37 -0.58 2.69
C ASP A 80 -2.38 0.26 3.49
N LEU A 81 -1.93 1.40 2.94
CA LEU A 81 -1.05 2.35 3.63
C LEU A 81 -1.51 3.80 3.40
N LEU A 82 -1.41 4.60 4.45
CA LEU A 82 -1.43 6.05 4.39
C LEU A 82 -0.06 6.57 4.80
N LEU A 83 0.52 7.41 3.96
CA LEU A 83 1.78 8.08 4.23
C LEU A 83 1.52 9.54 4.58
N GLU A 84 2.23 10.04 5.59
CA GLU A 84 2.34 11.47 5.81
C GLU A 84 3.69 11.95 5.28
N ALA A 85 3.67 12.75 4.22
CA ALA A 85 4.88 13.28 3.60
C ALA A 85 4.68 14.70 3.08
N LYS A 86 5.60 15.60 3.42
CA LYS A 86 5.58 17.01 2.99
C LYS A 86 4.23 17.71 3.27
N GLY A 87 3.65 17.48 4.45
CA GLY A 87 2.37 18.05 4.84
C GLY A 87 1.16 17.56 4.03
N ARG A 88 1.26 16.36 3.46
CA ARG A 88 0.18 15.73 2.67
C ARG A 88 -0.06 14.30 3.15
N ILE A 89 -1.29 13.86 3.05
CA ILE A 89 -1.67 12.46 3.22
C ILE A 89 -1.75 11.81 1.85
N ILE A 90 -1.00 10.75 1.67
CA ILE A 90 -0.88 10.03 0.39
C ILE A 90 -1.40 8.61 0.60
N PRO A 91 -2.56 8.23 0.02
CA PRO A 91 -3.04 6.86 0.04
C PRO A 91 -2.18 6.01 -0.89
N VAL A 92 -1.81 4.81 -0.40
CA VAL A 92 -1.08 3.80 -1.18
C VAL A 92 -1.88 2.51 -1.19
N GLU A 93 -2.30 2.09 -2.35
CA GLU A 93 -3.01 0.84 -2.60
C GLU A 93 -2.04 -0.20 -3.16
N ILE A 94 -1.88 -1.31 -2.47
CA ILE A 94 -0.95 -2.37 -2.84
C ILE A 94 -1.68 -3.43 -3.66
N LYS A 95 -1.24 -3.62 -4.92
CA LYS A 95 -1.78 -4.65 -5.79
C LYS A 95 -0.69 -5.61 -6.23
N SER A 96 -0.93 -6.88 -6.00
CA SER A 96 -0.04 -7.99 -6.37
C SER A 96 -0.47 -8.71 -7.66
N ALA A 97 -1.53 -8.25 -8.30
CA ALA A 97 -2.10 -8.81 -9.53
C ALA A 97 -2.67 -7.70 -10.42
N ASP A 98 -2.96 -8.04 -11.68
CA ASP A 98 -3.49 -7.12 -12.69
C ASP A 98 -4.94 -6.63 -12.44
N ASN A 99 -5.59 -7.08 -11.38
CA ASN A 99 -6.93 -6.62 -11.05
C ASN A 99 -6.92 -5.14 -10.66
N THR A 100 -7.41 -4.31 -11.58
CA THR A 100 -7.33 -2.85 -11.51
C THR A 100 -8.46 -2.19 -10.70
N ARG A 101 -9.44 -2.95 -10.24
CA ARG A 101 -10.59 -2.38 -9.51
C ARG A 101 -10.22 -2.09 -8.06
N ALA A 102 -9.73 -0.90 -7.81
CA ALA A 102 -9.45 -0.37 -6.48
C ALA A 102 -10.66 0.45 -5.98
N LYS A 103 -11.74 -0.23 -5.58
CA LYS A 103 -12.96 0.44 -5.09
C LYS A 103 -12.69 1.29 -3.86
N SER A 104 -11.90 0.77 -2.92
CA SER A 104 -11.52 1.47 -1.69
C SER A 104 -10.66 2.71 -1.99
N PHE A 105 -9.72 2.60 -2.93
CA PHE A 105 -8.89 3.72 -3.35
C PHE A 105 -9.73 4.84 -3.99
N LYS A 106 -10.66 4.48 -4.86
CA LYS A 106 -11.61 5.43 -5.45
C LYS A 106 -12.48 6.10 -4.39
N GLU A 107 -13.01 5.33 -3.44
CA GLU A 107 -13.81 5.85 -2.34
C GLU A 107 -13.01 6.81 -1.45
N PHE A 108 -11.75 6.48 -1.14
CA PHE A 108 -10.87 7.37 -0.40
C PHE A 108 -10.63 8.69 -1.15
N CYS A 109 -10.28 8.61 -2.45
CA CYS A 109 -10.05 9.79 -3.29
C CYS A 109 -11.31 10.69 -3.33
N ARG A 110 -12.48 10.10 -3.53
CA ARG A 110 -13.75 10.83 -3.53
C ARG A 110 -14.04 11.55 -2.21
N ARG A 111 -13.74 10.92 -1.07
CA ARG A 111 -14.03 11.48 0.27
C ARG A 111 -13.05 12.56 0.70
N TYR A 112 -11.76 12.34 0.48
CA TYR A 112 -10.69 13.15 1.07
C TYR A 112 -9.91 13.97 0.06
N GLN A 113 -10.13 13.76 -1.22
CA GLN A 113 -9.54 14.48 -2.35
C GLN A 113 -8.02 14.74 -2.18
N PRO A 114 -7.22 13.69 -1.93
CA PRO A 114 -5.78 13.87 -1.80
C PRO A 114 -5.21 14.36 -3.13
N SER A 115 -4.21 15.26 -3.06
CA SER A 115 -3.56 15.78 -4.27
C SER A 115 -2.75 14.72 -5.02
N LEU A 116 -2.33 13.67 -4.32
CA LEU A 116 -1.53 12.58 -4.84
C LEU A 116 -1.97 11.27 -4.19
N GLY A 117 -1.99 10.20 -4.97
CA GLY A 117 -2.12 8.82 -4.48
C GLY A 117 -1.22 7.89 -5.24
N ILE A 118 -0.91 6.74 -4.69
CA ILE A 118 -0.04 5.72 -5.30
C ILE A 118 -0.81 4.40 -5.37
N LYS A 119 -0.68 3.72 -6.49
CA LYS A 119 -1.19 2.37 -6.68
C LYS A 119 -0.07 1.51 -7.23
N THR A 120 0.26 0.41 -6.54
CA THR A 120 1.22 -0.53 -7.13
C THR A 120 0.57 -1.39 -8.21
N SER A 121 1.36 -1.82 -9.17
CA SER A 121 0.90 -2.71 -10.23
C SER A 121 2.06 -3.54 -10.79
N LEU A 122 1.73 -4.58 -11.56
CA LEU A 122 2.70 -5.33 -12.35
C LEU A 122 3.05 -4.65 -13.69
N LYS A 123 2.38 -3.53 -14.00
CA LYS A 123 2.60 -2.74 -15.22
C LYS A 123 3.67 -1.67 -15.00
N ASN A 124 4.10 -1.05 -16.10
CA ASN A 124 5.02 0.07 -16.07
C ASN A 124 4.45 1.29 -15.31
N ILE A 125 5.33 2.24 -15.03
CA ILE A 125 4.98 3.52 -14.43
C ILE A 125 3.91 4.20 -15.30
N GLY A 126 2.89 4.71 -14.64
CA GLY A 126 1.79 5.43 -15.29
C GLY A 126 1.16 6.44 -14.36
N GLN A 127 0.28 7.24 -14.92
CA GLN A 127 -0.50 8.23 -14.17
C GLN A 127 -1.93 8.22 -14.67
N PHE A 128 -2.87 8.40 -13.74
CA PHE A 128 -4.28 8.54 -14.06
C PHE A 128 -4.97 9.47 -13.07
N ASP A 129 -6.10 10.00 -13.46
CA ASP A 129 -6.99 10.73 -12.56
C ASP A 129 -7.91 9.75 -11.84
N CYS A 130 -8.07 9.94 -10.52
CA CYS A 130 -9.00 9.19 -9.70
C CYS A 130 -9.82 10.14 -8.84
N GLU A 131 -11.00 10.51 -9.32
CA GLU A 131 -11.91 11.43 -8.60
C GLU A 131 -11.24 12.79 -8.28
N GLY A 132 -10.43 13.33 -9.19
CA GLY A 132 -9.66 14.56 -8.98
C GLY A 132 -8.32 14.36 -8.24
N CYS A 133 -8.01 13.15 -7.79
CA CYS A 133 -6.72 12.80 -7.24
C CYS A 133 -5.77 12.39 -8.37
N ARG A 134 -4.59 13.01 -8.45
CA ARG A 134 -3.50 12.54 -9.31
C ARG A 134 -2.97 11.23 -8.76
N ALA A 135 -3.23 10.11 -9.41
CA ALA A 135 -2.80 8.80 -8.99
C ALA A 135 -1.64 8.29 -9.85
N LEU A 136 -0.55 7.88 -9.20
CA LEU A 136 0.57 7.22 -9.85
C LEU A 136 0.39 5.71 -9.79
N THR A 137 0.66 5.04 -10.91
CA THR A 137 0.86 3.61 -10.94
C THR A 137 2.35 3.32 -10.94
N LEU A 138 2.83 2.56 -9.96
CA LEU A 138 4.23 2.20 -9.84
C LEU A 138 4.39 0.68 -9.70
N PRO A 139 5.40 0.08 -10.36
CA PRO A 139 5.87 -1.25 -9.99
C PRO A 139 6.23 -1.30 -8.50
N LEU A 140 5.88 -2.40 -7.82
CA LEU A 140 6.10 -2.55 -6.39
C LEU A 140 7.57 -2.28 -5.98
N TYR A 141 8.52 -2.76 -6.79
CA TYR A 141 9.95 -2.59 -6.53
C TYR A 141 10.46 -1.14 -6.68
N LEU A 142 9.66 -0.20 -7.20
CA LEU A 142 10.02 1.22 -7.30
C LEU A 142 9.54 2.05 -6.10
N LEU A 143 8.91 1.43 -5.12
CA LEU A 143 8.44 2.14 -3.92
C LEU A 143 9.58 2.77 -3.10
N TRP A 144 10.79 2.20 -3.17
CA TRP A 144 11.96 2.81 -2.52
C TRP A 144 12.30 4.21 -3.04
N ASN A 145 11.86 4.55 -4.26
CA ASN A 145 12.16 5.82 -4.93
C ASN A 145 10.90 6.53 -5.47
N TRP A 146 9.75 6.27 -4.87
CA TRP A 146 8.46 6.80 -5.33
C TRP A 146 8.44 8.33 -5.46
N GLN A 147 9.20 9.03 -4.62
CA GLN A 147 9.24 10.50 -4.59
C GLN A 147 9.76 11.11 -5.90
N GLN A 148 10.62 10.42 -6.61
CA GLN A 148 11.15 10.87 -7.90
C GLN A 148 10.06 10.99 -8.97
N TYR A 149 8.97 10.21 -8.84
CA TYR A 149 7.88 10.18 -9.80
C TYR A 149 6.71 11.09 -9.41
N CYS A 150 6.83 11.83 -8.31
CA CYS A 150 5.77 12.69 -7.77
C CYS A 150 5.88 14.16 -8.21
N GLY A 151 6.90 14.50 -8.98
CA GLY A 151 7.22 15.87 -9.44
C GLY A 151 6.12 16.63 -10.11
#